data_5c17340c404846cf893928175e329606
#
_entry.id   5c17340c404846cf893928175e329606
#
_cell.length_a   1.000
_cell.length_b   1.000
_cell.length_c   1.000
_cell.angle_alpha   90.00
_cell.angle_beta   90.00
_cell.angle_gamma   90.00
#
_symmetry.space_group_name_H-M   'P 1'
#
loop_
_entity.id
_entity.type
_entity.pdbx_description
1 polymer ?
#
loop_
_entity_poly.entity_id
_entity_poly.type
_entity_poly.pdbx_seq_one_letter_code
_entity_poly.pdbx_strand_id
1 'polypeptide(L)'
;MTDIEIANTVKLKPITEIAKKLGIDPEVIELYGKYKAKLPLDLIQPARMQGKHLILVSAISPTPAGEGKTTISIGLTEGLNRIGKKTTVVLREPSLGPVKWRLISSIGNTCE
;
A
#
# COMPACT_ATOMS: atom_id res chain seq x y z
N MET A 1 -7.55 1.86 22.55
CA MET A 1 -6.42 2.30 21.69
C MET A 1 -7.00 2.93 20.44
N THR A 2 -6.72 4.20 20.21
CA THR A 2 -7.21 4.92 19.03
C THR A 2 -6.36 4.58 17.81
N ASP A 3 -6.87 4.80 16.59
CA ASP A 3 -6.12 4.58 15.34
C ASP A 3 -4.81 5.37 15.30
N ILE A 4 -4.79 6.55 15.93
CA ILE A 4 -3.60 7.40 16.04
C ILE A 4 -2.56 6.77 16.96
N GLU A 5 -2.97 6.20 18.08
CA GLU A 5 -2.07 5.50 19.01
C GLU A 5 -1.44 4.28 18.34
N ILE A 6 -2.25 3.49 17.63
CA ILE A 6 -1.77 2.33 16.85
C ILE A 6 -0.76 2.79 15.79
N ALA A 7 -1.09 3.82 15.02
CA ALA A 7 -0.20 4.35 13.99
C ALA A 7 1.13 4.87 14.54
N ASN A 8 1.15 5.38 15.78
CA ASN A 8 2.36 5.85 16.44
C ASN A 8 3.26 4.74 16.97
N THR A 9 2.75 3.53 17.18
CA THR A 9 3.53 2.39 17.65
C THR A 9 4.33 1.74 16.51
N VAL A 10 3.95 1.96 15.26
CA VAL A 10 4.58 1.33 14.10
C VAL A 10 5.85 2.08 13.71
N LYS A 11 6.98 1.36 13.67
CA LYS A 11 8.24 1.90 13.17
C LYS A 11 8.23 1.91 11.64
N LEU A 12 8.33 3.11 11.07
CA LEU A 12 8.38 3.26 9.61
C LEU A 12 9.70 2.74 9.03
N LYS A 13 9.62 1.94 7.98
CA LYS A 13 10.79 1.55 7.17
C LYS A 13 11.04 2.57 6.05
N PRO A 14 12.30 2.78 5.63
CA PRO A 14 12.61 3.61 4.47
C PRO A 14 11.91 3.10 3.22
N ILE A 15 11.45 4.02 2.36
CA ILE A 15 10.76 3.65 1.12
C ILE A 15 11.62 2.82 0.17
N THR A 16 12.94 2.97 0.25
CA THR A 16 13.91 2.17 -0.53
C THR A 16 13.86 0.68 -0.17
N GLU A 17 13.64 0.34 1.11
CA GLU A 17 13.46 -1.04 1.54
C GLU A 17 12.14 -1.62 1.00
N ILE A 18 11.08 -0.81 1.02
CA ILE A 18 9.78 -1.22 0.47
C ILE A 18 9.88 -1.47 -1.04
N ALA A 19 10.59 -0.59 -1.77
CA ALA A 19 10.84 -0.77 -3.20
C ALA A 19 11.55 -2.11 -3.49
N LYS A 20 12.59 -2.43 -2.73
CA LYS A 20 13.30 -3.72 -2.85
C LYS A 20 12.39 -4.92 -2.61
N LYS A 21 11.51 -4.87 -1.61
CA LYS A 21 10.52 -5.94 -1.36
C LYS A 21 9.58 -6.15 -2.55
N LEU A 22 9.22 -5.08 -3.24
CA LEU A 22 8.39 -5.13 -4.44
C LEU A 22 9.16 -5.53 -5.72
N GLY A 23 10.48 -5.72 -5.62
CA GLY A 23 11.33 -6.02 -6.77
C GLY A 23 11.58 -4.80 -7.67
N ILE A 24 11.45 -3.60 -7.11
CA ILE A 24 11.72 -2.33 -7.79
C ILE A 24 13.11 -1.85 -7.37
N ASP A 25 13.94 -1.52 -8.35
CA ASP A 25 15.26 -0.97 -8.08
C ASP A 25 15.12 0.41 -7.40
N PRO A 26 15.72 0.64 -6.23
CA PRO A 26 15.68 1.93 -5.56
C PRO A 26 16.28 3.09 -6.36
N GLU A 27 17.16 2.81 -7.31
CA GLU A 27 17.79 3.84 -8.15
C GLU A 27 16.84 4.43 -9.20
N VAL A 28 15.74 3.71 -9.55
CA VAL A 28 14.78 4.17 -10.54
C VAL A 28 13.59 4.92 -9.94
N ILE A 29 13.47 4.95 -8.62
CA ILE A 29 12.38 5.65 -7.92
C ILE A 29 12.77 7.10 -7.60
N GLU A 30 11.82 8.01 -7.72
CA GLU A 30 12.00 9.41 -7.40
C GLU A 30 11.67 9.65 -5.92
N LEU A 31 12.68 9.92 -5.09
CA LEU A 31 12.52 10.04 -3.65
C LEU A 31 11.93 11.39 -3.24
N TYR A 32 10.90 11.36 -2.41
CA TYR A 32 10.34 12.52 -1.69
C TYR A 32 10.58 12.34 -0.19
N GLY A 33 11.82 12.55 0.24
CA GLY A 33 12.25 12.27 1.61
C GLY A 33 12.43 10.77 1.86
N LYS A 34 12.44 10.38 3.14
CA LYS A 34 12.80 9.02 3.56
C LYS A 34 11.70 7.98 3.33
N TYR A 35 10.44 8.40 3.36
CA TYR A 35 9.28 7.50 3.46
C TYR A 35 8.31 7.57 2.28
N LYS A 36 8.61 8.37 1.27
CA LYS A 36 7.78 8.55 0.08
C LYS A 36 8.62 8.49 -1.18
N ALA A 37 8.05 7.93 -2.24
CA ALA A 37 8.65 7.95 -3.56
C ALA A 37 7.57 7.97 -4.64
N LYS A 38 7.94 8.48 -5.79
CA LYS A 38 7.15 8.40 -7.01
C LYS A 38 7.72 7.31 -7.90
N LEU A 39 6.84 6.53 -8.51
CA LEU A 39 7.23 5.49 -9.46
C LEU A 39 7.16 6.05 -10.88
N PRO A 40 8.22 5.89 -11.68
CA PRO A 40 8.18 6.27 -13.08
C PRO A 40 7.25 5.35 -13.88
N LEU A 41 6.60 5.90 -14.90
CA LEU A 41 5.68 5.14 -15.75
C LEU A 41 6.39 4.06 -16.59
N ASP A 42 7.67 4.20 -16.81
CA ASP A 42 8.50 3.23 -17.55
C ASP A 42 8.58 1.86 -16.88
N LEU A 43 8.21 1.78 -15.60
CA LEU A 43 8.07 0.50 -14.89
C LEU A 43 6.87 -0.32 -15.37
N ILE A 44 5.94 0.30 -16.09
CA ILE A 44 4.77 -0.38 -16.65
C ILE A 44 5.20 -1.18 -17.87
N GLN A 45 5.40 -2.47 -17.67
CA GLN A 45 5.77 -3.39 -18.74
C GLN A 45 4.64 -4.40 -18.96
N PRO A 46 3.93 -4.37 -20.08
CA PRO A 46 2.80 -5.27 -20.35
C PRO A 46 3.16 -6.76 -20.23
N ALA A 47 4.37 -7.13 -20.63
CA ALA A 47 4.86 -8.50 -20.50
C ALA A 47 4.94 -9.00 -19.05
N ARG A 48 5.17 -8.12 -18.08
CA ARG A 48 5.21 -8.46 -16.65
C ARG A 48 3.83 -8.60 -16.03
N MET A 49 2.78 -8.21 -16.74
CA MET A 49 1.39 -8.28 -16.24
C MET A 49 0.80 -9.67 -16.47
N GLN A 50 1.37 -10.48 -17.34
CA GLN A 50 0.91 -11.85 -17.59
C GLN A 50 1.05 -12.69 -16.31
N GLY A 51 0.00 -13.43 -15.97
CA GLY A 51 -0.07 -14.24 -14.76
C GLY A 51 -0.23 -13.46 -13.45
N LYS A 52 -0.49 -12.14 -13.51
CA LYS A 52 -0.86 -11.33 -12.36
C LYS A 52 -2.37 -11.18 -12.25
N HIS A 53 -2.85 -10.96 -11.04
CA HIS A 53 -4.26 -10.78 -10.75
C HIS A 53 -4.51 -9.36 -10.25
N LEU A 54 -5.57 -8.74 -10.75
CA LEU A 54 -6.06 -7.45 -10.27
C LEU A 54 -7.39 -7.67 -9.55
N ILE A 55 -7.47 -7.27 -8.29
CA ILE A 55 -8.67 -7.34 -7.48
C ILE A 55 -9.19 -5.93 -7.28
N LEU A 56 -10.39 -5.64 -7.79
CA LEU A 56 -11.07 -4.37 -7.61
C LEU A 56 -12.00 -4.45 -6.39
N VAL A 57 -11.79 -3.57 -5.42
CA VAL A 57 -12.69 -3.37 -4.30
C VAL A 57 -13.54 -2.14 -4.56
N SER A 58 -14.83 -2.33 -4.70
CA SER A 58 -15.80 -1.28 -5.03
C SER A 58 -17.02 -1.36 -4.12
N ALA A 59 -17.80 -0.29 -4.09
CA ALA A 59 -19.10 -0.24 -3.40
C ALA A 59 -20.24 -0.09 -4.41
N ILE A 60 -21.41 -0.63 -4.07
CA ILE A 60 -22.61 -0.55 -4.92
C ILE A 60 -23.11 0.90 -5.00
N SER A 61 -23.10 1.62 -3.88
CA SER A 61 -23.53 3.02 -3.80
C SER A 61 -22.73 3.77 -2.73
N PRO A 62 -22.44 5.06 -2.93
CA PRO A 62 -21.77 5.87 -1.91
C PRO A 62 -22.71 6.13 -0.73
N THR A 63 -22.15 6.15 0.49
CA THR A 63 -22.82 6.56 1.72
C THR A 63 -22.03 7.66 2.41
N PRO A 64 -22.67 8.57 3.19
CA PRO A 64 -21.98 9.62 3.92
C PRO A 64 -20.96 9.11 4.95
N ALA A 65 -21.23 7.95 5.54
CA ALA A 65 -20.35 7.33 6.53
C ALA A 65 -19.15 6.54 5.90
N GLY A 66 -19.16 6.37 4.57
CA GLY A 66 -18.23 5.48 3.88
C GLY A 66 -18.64 4.01 3.95
N GLU A 67 -18.16 3.20 3.01
CA GLU A 67 -18.55 1.78 2.85
C GLU A 67 -17.45 0.80 3.27
N GLY A 68 -16.35 1.28 3.85
CA GLY A 68 -15.25 0.45 4.31
C GLY A 68 -14.36 -0.13 3.19
N LYS A 69 -14.42 0.41 1.97
CA LYS A 69 -13.57 -0.04 0.83
C LYS A 69 -12.09 -0.06 1.18
N THR A 70 -11.60 1.00 1.79
CA THR A 70 -10.20 1.12 2.19
C THR A 70 -9.82 0.08 3.23
N THR A 71 -10.65 -0.10 4.26
CA THR A 71 -10.42 -1.09 5.32
C THR A 71 -10.38 -2.51 4.77
N ILE A 72 -11.32 -2.86 3.87
CA ILE A 72 -11.35 -4.17 3.23
C ILE A 72 -10.15 -4.37 2.32
N SER A 73 -9.75 -3.36 1.54
CA SER A 73 -8.57 -3.44 0.67
C SER A 73 -7.28 -3.70 1.45
N ILE A 74 -7.12 -3.02 2.58
CA ILE A 74 -5.97 -3.20 3.48
C ILE A 74 -6.00 -4.60 4.09
N GLY A 75 -7.11 -5.00 4.71
CA GLY A 75 -7.24 -6.31 5.35
C GLY A 75 -7.08 -7.47 4.38
N LEU A 76 -7.61 -7.35 3.16
CA LEU A 76 -7.41 -8.36 2.11
C LEU A 76 -5.93 -8.48 1.72
N THR A 77 -5.25 -7.35 1.55
CA THR A 77 -3.83 -7.33 1.20
C THR A 77 -2.97 -7.96 2.30
N GLU A 78 -3.23 -7.64 3.57
CA GLU A 78 -2.55 -8.28 4.71
C GLU A 78 -2.82 -9.79 4.74
N GLY A 79 -4.08 -10.19 4.63
CA GLY A 79 -4.46 -11.59 4.64
C GLY A 79 -3.77 -12.41 3.54
N LEU A 80 -3.73 -11.86 2.31
CA LEU A 80 -3.05 -12.50 1.18
C LEU A 80 -1.53 -12.60 1.40
N ASN A 81 -0.90 -11.57 1.93
CA ASN A 81 0.53 -11.60 2.24
C ASN A 81 0.84 -12.63 3.34
N ARG A 82 -0.01 -12.77 4.38
CA ARG A 82 0.15 -13.77 5.44
C ARG A 82 0.10 -15.20 4.94
N ILE A 83 -0.68 -15.50 3.92
CA ILE A 83 -0.72 -16.83 3.28
C ILE A 83 0.33 -17.01 2.18
N GLY A 84 1.32 -16.12 2.09
CA GLY A 84 2.45 -16.21 1.18
C GLY A 84 2.20 -15.69 -0.24
N LYS A 85 1.10 -14.98 -0.49
CA LYS A 85 0.83 -14.33 -1.77
C LYS A 85 1.44 -12.93 -1.77
N LYS A 86 2.30 -12.61 -2.74
CA LYS A 86 2.87 -11.27 -2.89
C LYS A 86 1.80 -10.32 -3.42
N THR A 87 1.25 -9.51 -2.53
CA THR A 87 0.14 -8.61 -2.83
C THR A 87 0.48 -7.19 -2.42
N THR A 88 0.10 -6.24 -3.26
CA THR A 88 0.26 -4.79 -3.02
C THR A 88 -1.10 -4.13 -3.11
N VAL A 89 -1.41 -3.25 -2.17
CA VAL A 89 -2.62 -2.44 -2.20
C VAL A 89 -2.36 -1.13 -2.96
N VAL A 90 -3.32 -0.75 -3.79
CA VAL A 90 -3.38 0.57 -4.40
C VAL A 90 -4.65 1.25 -3.92
N LEU A 91 -4.52 2.37 -3.25
CA LEU A 91 -5.64 3.13 -2.69
C LEU A 91 -5.81 4.42 -3.47
N ARG A 92 -7.07 4.76 -3.76
CA ARG A 92 -7.41 6.10 -4.26
C ARG A 92 -7.15 7.11 -3.15
N GLU A 93 -6.81 8.36 -3.54
CA GLU A 93 -6.47 9.43 -2.60
C GLU A 93 -7.32 9.42 -1.33
N PRO A 94 -6.70 9.20 -0.19
CA PRO A 94 -7.40 9.27 1.07
C PRO A 94 -7.62 10.74 1.43
N SER A 95 -8.86 11.11 1.65
CA SER A 95 -9.26 12.47 2.10
C SER A 95 -8.82 12.81 3.53
N LEU A 96 -8.20 11.88 4.25
CA LEU A 96 -7.73 12.03 5.62
C LEU A 96 -6.23 12.24 5.65
N GLY A 97 -5.79 13.33 6.22
CA GLY A 97 -4.44 13.83 6.35
C GLY A 97 -3.33 12.86 6.78
N PRO A 98 -2.34 13.30 7.57
CA PRO A 98 -1.06 12.58 7.77
C PRO A 98 -1.16 11.18 8.38
N VAL A 99 -2.27 10.81 9.00
CA VAL A 99 -2.46 9.49 9.63
C VAL A 99 -2.48 8.35 8.59
N LYS A 100 -2.99 8.57 7.40
CA LYS A 100 -3.09 7.54 6.36
C LYS A 100 -1.76 7.14 5.71
N TRP A 101 -0.81 8.03 5.66
CA TRP A 101 0.52 7.71 5.13
C TRP A 101 1.27 6.70 5.98
N ARG A 102 1.03 6.70 7.29
CA ARG A 102 1.58 5.70 8.20
C ARG A 102 0.96 4.32 8.00
N LEU A 103 -0.34 4.24 7.76
CA LEU A 103 -1.01 2.97 7.46
C LEU A 103 -0.48 2.30 6.20
N ILE A 104 -0.28 3.07 5.12
CA ILE A 104 0.26 2.52 3.86
C ILE A 104 1.69 2.00 4.04
N SER A 105 2.51 2.70 4.82
CA SER A 105 3.87 2.23 5.10
C SER A 105 3.90 1.03 6.05
N SER A 106 2.90 0.85 6.93
CA SER A 106 2.82 -0.30 7.83
C SER A 106 2.46 -1.60 7.09
N ILE A 107 1.66 -1.52 6.02
CA ILE A 107 1.33 -2.69 5.19
C ILE A 107 2.59 -3.30 4.57
N GLY A 108 3.59 -2.49 4.23
CA GLY A 108 4.90 -2.97 3.79
C GLY A 108 5.74 -3.63 4.89
N ASN A 109 5.34 -3.52 6.16
CA ASN A 109 6.07 -4.04 7.31
C ASN A 109 5.54 -5.37 7.85
N THR A 110 4.34 -5.79 7.47
CA THR A 110 3.70 -7.01 7.99
C THR A 110 4.11 -8.29 7.28
N CYS A 111 5.06 -8.22 6.35
CA CYS A 111 5.59 -9.39 5.66
C CYS A 111 6.95 -9.83 6.26
N GLU A 112 6.99 -10.17 7.54
CA GLU A 112 8.00 -11.03 8.14
C GLU A 112 7.39 -12.37 8.51
#